data_8894a0e57c2cf19c141a9d368b8f9985
#
_entry.id   8894a0e57c2cf19c141a9d368b8f9985
#
_cell.length_a   1.000
_cell.length_b   1.000
_cell.length_c   1.000
_cell.angle_alpha   90.00
_cell.angle_beta   90.00
_cell.angle_gamma   90.00
#
_symmetry.space_group_name_H-M   'P 1'
#
loop_
_entity.id
_entity.type
_entity.pdbx_description
1 polymer ?
#
loop_
_entity_poly.entity_id
_entity_poly.type
_entity_poly.pdbx_seq_one_letter_code
_entity_poly.pdbx_strand_id
1 'polypeptide(L)'
;MPKGIALTTGLNAVSPAHYGGWSGELNACEADAKDMAGIVTSKGFDVKTLLTKEATRKNVIDGVNKAANTLTSGDIFMLSYSGHGGQLPDLNSDEDDAQDETWCLYDGELVDDEIYALLGKFAQGVRILVFSDSCHSGSVTKHVYYQSTMRMMGARGISPEIRYRFMPWEVAVRTYRDNKIFYDPILKDAKLKESRDAVKASVILISGCQDNQLSADGAFNGLFTANLLQVWNEGKFKKGYRAFRRAIVSRMPPDQTPNYFRVGEINRAFEKQKPFTI
;
A
#
# COMPACT_ATOMS: atom_id res chain seq x y z
N MET A 1 9.97 -25.11 12.29
CA MET A 1 8.71 -24.35 12.44
C MET A 1 8.71 -23.25 11.40
N PRO A 2 7.60 -22.94 10.78
CA PRO A 2 7.50 -21.80 9.86
C PRO A 2 7.94 -20.50 10.52
N LYS A 3 8.53 -19.58 9.74
CA LYS A 3 8.97 -18.27 10.17
C LYS A 3 8.04 -17.18 9.62
N GLY A 4 7.89 -16.09 10.35
CA GLY A 4 7.21 -14.88 9.89
C GLY A 4 8.16 -13.69 9.92
N ILE A 5 8.27 -12.97 8.79
CA ILE A 5 8.95 -11.67 8.70
C ILE A 5 7.91 -10.63 8.29
N ALA A 6 7.99 -9.44 8.87
CA ALA A 6 7.12 -8.33 8.49
C ALA A 6 7.90 -7.04 8.26
N LEU A 7 7.47 -6.29 7.25
CA LEU A 7 7.90 -4.93 6.98
C LEU A 7 6.65 -4.04 7.04
N THR A 8 6.60 -3.12 8.00
CA THR A 8 5.52 -2.15 8.12
C THR A 8 6.05 -0.76 7.79
N THR A 9 5.31 -0.03 6.94
CA THR A 9 5.74 1.25 6.40
C THR A 9 4.62 2.28 6.57
N GLY A 10 4.94 3.42 7.19
CA GLY A 10 3.98 4.50 7.40
C GLY A 10 4.61 5.87 7.21
N LEU A 11 4.05 6.70 6.33
CA LEU A 11 4.57 8.03 6.00
C LEU A 11 3.56 9.12 6.29
N ASN A 12 3.86 9.95 7.28
CA ASN A 12 3.10 11.18 7.53
C ASN A 12 3.56 12.36 6.68
N ALA A 13 4.61 12.22 5.90
CA ALA A 13 5.08 13.20 4.92
C ALA A 13 6.04 12.56 3.93
N VAL A 14 6.24 13.21 2.79
CA VAL A 14 7.27 12.90 1.79
C VAL A 14 8.30 14.02 1.69
N SER A 15 9.43 13.80 1.01
CA SER A 15 10.46 14.82 0.82
C SER A 15 10.04 15.85 -0.22
N PRO A 16 9.85 17.13 0.15
CA PRO A 16 9.52 18.16 -0.83
C PRO A 16 10.56 18.32 -1.94
N ALA A 17 11.81 17.95 -1.66
CA ALA A 17 12.89 18.04 -2.65
C ALA A 17 12.66 17.12 -3.86
N HIS A 18 12.08 15.93 -3.64
CA HIS A 18 11.74 14.99 -4.71
C HIS A 18 10.38 15.32 -5.33
N TYR A 19 9.40 15.72 -4.50
CA TYR A 19 8.00 15.92 -4.92
C TYR A 19 7.69 17.37 -5.29
N GLY A 20 8.65 18.09 -5.87
CA GLY A 20 8.44 19.43 -6.43
C GLY A 20 7.90 20.47 -5.43
N GLY A 21 8.33 20.41 -4.17
CA GLY A 21 7.91 21.29 -3.08
C GLY A 21 6.71 20.81 -2.28
N TRP A 22 6.09 19.69 -2.65
CA TRP A 22 4.95 19.12 -1.92
C TRP A 22 5.41 18.18 -0.79
N SER A 23 4.96 18.44 0.44
CA SER A 23 5.27 17.62 1.62
C SER A 23 4.28 16.48 1.87
N GLY A 24 3.09 16.55 1.29
CA GLY A 24 2.06 15.50 1.43
C GLY A 24 1.74 15.17 2.88
N GLU A 25 1.47 16.17 3.73
CA GLU A 25 1.25 15.95 5.16
C GLU A 25 0.00 15.12 5.44
N LEU A 26 0.18 14.04 6.20
CA LEU A 26 -0.84 13.15 6.75
C LEU A 26 -0.67 13.04 8.27
N ASN A 27 -1.65 12.46 8.97
CA ASN A 27 -1.61 12.38 10.43
C ASN A 27 -1.44 10.95 10.96
N ALA A 28 -2.01 9.96 10.27
CA ALA A 28 -2.28 8.64 10.85
C ALA A 28 -1.36 7.51 10.36
N CYS A 29 -0.58 7.74 9.31
CA CYS A 29 0.13 6.64 8.63
C CYS A 29 1.21 5.99 9.50
N GLU A 30 1.92 6.77 10.32
CA GLU A 30 2.88 6.19 11.27
C GLU A 30 2.20 5.36 12.36
N ALA A 31 1.01 5.79 12.83
CA ALA A 31 0.23 5.03 13.80
C ALA A 31 -0.26 3.72 13.17
N ASP A 32 -0.76 3.74 11.93
CA ASP A 32 -1.16 2.55 11.20
C ASP A 32 -0.01 1.53 11.09
N ALA A 33 1.19 1.98 10.72
CA ALA A 33 2.35 1.10 10.62
C ALA A 33 2.74 0.48 11.98
N LYS A 34 2.66 1.25 13.07
CA LYS A 34 2.93 0.77 14.43
C LYS A 34 1.89 -0.25 14.90
N ASP A 35 0.61 -0.01 14.60
CA ASP A 35 -0.48 -0.93 14.95
C ASP A 35 -0.38 -2.24 14.18
N MET A 36 -0.09 -2.18 12.87
CA MET A 36 0.18 -3.37 12.07
C MET A 36 1.40 -4.13 12.60
N ALA A 37 2.47 -3.44 13.00
CA ALA A 37 3.64 -4.05 13.64
C ALA A 37 3.25 -4.73 14.95
N GLY A 38 2.43 -4.10 15.79
CA GLY A 38 1.92 -4.67 17.05
C GLY A 38 1.15 -5.97 16.85
N ILE A 39 0.25 -6.01 15.83
CA ILE A 39 -0.49 -7.23 15.47
C ILE A 39 0.49 -8.38 15.19
N VAL A 40 1.44 -8.18 14.26
CA VAL A 40 2.30 -9.28 13.79
C VAL A 40 3.38 -9.64 14.80
N THR A 41 3.86 -8.69 15.61
CA THR A 41 4.74 -8.98 16.76
C THR A 41 4.04 -9.92 17.75
N SER A 42 2.76 -9.68 18.04
CA SER A 42 1.96 -10.55 18.91
C SER A 42 1.77 -11.97 18.36
N LYS A 43 2.07 -12.18 17.09
CA LYS A 43 2.02 -13.46 16.37
C LYS A 43 3.38 -14.11 16.15
N GLY A 44 4.45 -13.49 16.64
CA GLY A 44 5.81 -14.05 16.58
C GLY A 44 6.57 -13.72 15.31
N PHE A 45 6.14 -12.74 14.52
CA PHE A 45 6.90 -12.24 13.37
C PHE A 45 8.15 -11.48 13.84
N ASP A 46 9.24 -11.60 13.05
CA ASP A 46 10.36 -10.65 13.09
C ASP A 46 9.94 -9.40 12.31
N VAL A 47 9.89 -8.24 12.97
CA VAL A 47 9.26 -7.03 12.44
C VAL A 47 10.27 -5.92 12.26
N LYS A 48 10.30 -5.32 11.06
CA LYS A 48 10.95 -4.03 10.80
C LYS A 48 9.89 -3.00 10.48
N THR A 49 9.94 -1.84 11.14
CA THR A 49 9.05 -0.70 10.88
C THR A 49 9.87 0.44 10.29
N LEU A 50 9.35 1.06 9.23
CA LEU A 50 9.93 2.24 8.58
C LEU A 50 8.93 3.39 8.68
N LEU A 51 9.33 4.48 9.30
CA LEU A 51 8.47 5.64 9.54
C LEU A 51 9.00 6.87 8.77
N THR A 52 8.12 7.54 8.06
CA THR A 52 8.33 8.78 7.32
C THR A 52 9.72 8.85 6.66
N LYS A 53 10.72 9.48 7.27
CA LYS A 53 12.07 9.66 6.70
C LYS A 53 12.85 8.36 6.50
N GLU A 54 12.52 7.33 7.25
CA GLU A 54 13.12 6.00 7.11
C GLU A 54 12.52 5.20 5.98
N ALA A 55 11.29 5.54 5.57
CA ALA A 55 10.54 4.87 4.50
C ALA A 55 11.02 5.33 3.12
N THR A 56 12.31 5.22 2.86
CA THR A 56 12.94 5.48 1.57
C THR A 56 12.76 4.28 0.63
N ARG A 57 12.82 4.53 -0.68
CA ARG A 57 12.82 3.45 -1.69
C ARG A 57 13.85 2.38 -1.36
N LYS A 58 15.09 2.81 -1.07
CA LYS A 58 16.16 1.88 -0.73
C LYS A 58 15.83 1.01 0.48
N ASN A 59 15.33 1.58 1.56
CA ASN A 59 15.05 0.85 2.79
C ASN A 59 13.89 -0.14 2.64
N VAL A 60 12.87 0.21 1.85
CA VAL A 60 11.75 -0.69 1.54
C VAL A 60 12.24 -1.84 0.66
N ILE A 61 12.94 -1.55 -0.43
CA ILE A 61 13.50 -2.55 -1.35
C ILE A 61 14.45 -3.50 -0.60
N ASP A 62 15.36 -2.98 0.21
CA ASP A 62 16.28 -3.80 1.00
C ASP A 62 15.56 -4.68 2.02
N GLY A 63 14.49 -4.15 2.66
CA GLY A 63 13.68 -4.89 3.60
C GLY A 63 12.98 -6.08 2.94
N VAL A 64 12.36 -5.88 1.78
CA VAL A 64 11.73 -6.95 1.00
C VAL A 64 12.76 -7.96 0.50
N ASN A 65 13.89 -7.50 -0.04
CA ASN A 65 14.98 -8.39 -0.50
C ASN A 65 15.53 -9.25 0.64
N LYS A 66 15.73 -8.68 1.84
CA LYS A 66 16.17 -9.44 3.02
C LYS A 66 15.16 -10.54 3.38
N ALA A 67 13.87 -10.22 3.35
CA ALA A 67 12.82 -11.21 3.61
C ALA A 67 12.82 -12.32 2.55
N ALA A 68 12.89 -11.97 1.27
CA ALA A 68 12.91 -12.93 0.16
C ALA A 68 14.12 -13.88 0.23
N ASN A 69 15.29 -13.38 0.62
CA ASN A 69 16.51 -14.19 0.78
C ASN A 69 16.49 -15.07 2.04
N THR A 70 15.59 -14.79 3.00
CA THR A 70 15.54 -15.49 4.30
C THR A 70 14.44 -16.54 4.35
N LEU A 71 13.29 -16.25 3.73
CA LEU A 71 12.09 -17.07 3.82
C LEU A 71 12.08 -18.19 2.78
N THR A 72 11.57 -19.35 3.18
CA THR A 72 11.45 -20.55 2.38
C THR A 72 10.01 -21.06 2.35
N SER A 73 9.74 -22.10 1.56
CA SER A 73 8.41 -22.72 1.48
C SER A 73 7.82 -23.01 2.86
N GLY A 74 6.56 -22.60 3.07
CA GLY A 74 5.86 -22.72 4.35
C GLY A 74 5.98 -21.49 5.24
N ASP A 75 6.97 -20.61 5.02
CA ASP A 75 7.13 -19.36 5.75
C ASP A 75 6.12 -18.27 5.29
N ILE A 76 6.05 -17.16 6.03
CA ILE A 76 5.16 -16.05 5.70
C ILE A 76 5.87 -14.69 5.75
N PHE A 77 5.65 -13.86 4.73
CA PHE A 77 6.02 -12.45 4.71
C PHE A 77 4.77 -11.59 4.83
N MET A 78 4.83 -10.53 5.64
CA MET A 78 3.80 -9.49 5.68
C MET A 78 4.41 -8.14 5.32
N LEU A 79 3.82 -7.45 4.36
CA LEU A 79 4.17 -6.09 3.94
C LEU A 79 2.96 -5.19 4.17
N SER A 80 3.13 -4.10 4.92
CA SER A 80 2.09 -3.07 5.01
C SER A 80 2.65 -1.71 4.63
N TYR A 81 1.84 -0.97 3.90
CA TYR A 81 2.07 0.40 3.50
C TYR A 81 0.90 1.28 3.91
N SER A 82 1.19 2.41 4.52
CA SER A 82 0.23 3.47 4.84
C SER A 82 0.84 4.82 4.45
N GLY A 83 0.25 5.49 3.47
CA GLY A 83 0.79 6.71 2.88
C GLY A 83 0.02 7.16 1.64
N HIS A 84 0.58 8.11 0.91
CA HIS A 84 0.03 8.52 -0.37
C HIS A 84 0.27 7.49 -1.46
N GLY A 85 -0.74 7.25 -2.29
CA GLY A 85 -0.55 6.68 -3.62
C GLY A 85 -0.35 7.78 -4.65
N GLY A 86 0.31 7.45 -5.74
CA GLY A 86 0.52 8.32 -6.89
C GLY A 86 0.29 7.58 -8.19
N GLN A 87 0.49 8.28 -9.29
CA GLN A 87 0.43 7.73 -10.65
C GLN A 87 1.57 8.32 -11.49
N LEU A 88 2.22 7.46 -12.26
CA LEU A 88 3.21 7.81 -13.27
C LEU A 88 2.71 7.42 -14.66
N PRO A 89 3.20 8.02 -15.76
CA PRO A 89 2.82 7.59 -17.10
C PRO A 89 3.27 6.16 -17.37
N ASP A 90 2.37 5.30 -17.81
CA ASP A 90 2.72 3.99 -18.33
C ASP A 90 3.50 4.14 -19.65
N LEU A 91 4.78 3.81 -19.64
CA LEU A 91 5.67 3.88 -20.81
C LEU A 91 6.01 2.50 -21.40
N ASN A 92 5.53 1.43 -20.76
CA ASN A 92 5.71 0.05 -21.21
C ASN A 92 4.43 -0.54 -21.84
N SER A 93 3.29 0.16 -21.71
CA SER A 93 1.97 -0.17 -22.29
C SER A 93 1.39 -1.48 -21.78
N ASP A 94 1.32 -1.66 -20.47
CA ASP A 94 0.66 -2.78 -19.82
C ASP A 94 -0.61 -2.42 -19.03
N GLU A 95 -0.87 -1.12 -18.82
CA GLU A 95 -2.08 -0.64 -18.17
C GLU A 95 -3.10 -0.04 -19.15
N ASP A 96 -4.38 -0.40 -18.95
CA ASP A 96 -5.50 0.03 -19.84
C ASP A 96 -5.75 1.55 -19.79
N ASP A 97 -5.43 2.21 -18.69
CA ASP A 97 -5.60 3.66 -18.49
C ASP A 97 -4.34 4.48 -18.76
N ALA A 98 -3.26 3.83 -19.19
CA ALA A 98 -1.96 4.40 -19.48
C ALA A 98 -1.29 5.09 -18.26
N GLN A 99 -1.52 4.55 -17.05
CA GLN A 99 -0.95 5.04 -15.80
C GLN A 99 -0.44 3.88 -14.94
N ASP A 100 0.81 3.96 -14.49
CA ASP A 100 1.38 3.08 -13.48
C ASP A 100 1.01 3.58 -12.07
N GLU A 101 0.50 2.71 -11.22
CA GLU A 101 0.20 3.01 -9.83
C GLU A 101 1.45 2.98 -8.97
N THR A 102 1.53 3.87 -7.97
CA THR A 102 2.74 3.98 -7.15
C THR A 102 2.46 4.13 -5.66
N TRP A 103 3.42 3.71 -4.83
CA TRP A 103 3.55 4.15 -3.44
C TRP A 103 4.48 5.36 -3.36
N CYS A 104 4.01 6.47 -2.80
CA CYS A 104 4.82 7.66 -2.57
C CYS A 104 5.71 7.45 -1.35
N LEU A 105 6.92 6.90 -1.54
CA LEU A 105 7.91 6.77 -0.47
C LEU A 105 8.62 8.11 -0.22
N TYR A 106 9.40 8.21 0.85
CA TYR A 106 9.95 9.49 1.29
C TYR A 106 10.78 10.22 0.22
N ASP A 107 11.58 9.48 -0.54
CA ASP A 107 12.55 9.98 -1.51
C ASP A 107 12.23 9.64 -2.98
N GLY A 108 11.00 9.17 -3.26
CA GLY A 108 10.55 8.84 -4.61
C GLY A 108 9.44 7.79 -4.62
N GLU A 109 8.76 7.68 -5.75
CA GLU A 109 7.66 6.74 -5.93
C GLU A 109 8.20 5.32 -6.22
N LEU A 110 7.58 4.32 -5.64
CA LEU A 110 7.81 2.91 -5.95
C LEU A 110 6.65 2.41 -6.79
N VAL A 111 6.93 2.05 -8.04
CA VAL A 111 5.94 1.60 -9.03
C VAL A 111 5.43 0.20 -8.65
N ASP A 112 4.17 -0.10 -8.92
CA ASP A 112 3.57 -1.40 -8.59
C ASP A 112 4.26 -2.55 -9.33
N ASP A 113 4.71 -2.36 -10.56
CA ASP A 113 5.57 -3.30 -11.29
C ASP A 113 6.87 -3.65 -10.55
N GLU A 114 7.51 -2.64 -9.92
CA GLU A 114 8.67 -2.88 -9.06
C GLU A 114 8.28 -3.69 -7.82
N ILE A 115 7.07 -3.44 -7.27
CA ILE A 115 6.55 -4.22 -6.13
C ILE A 115 6.35 -5.67 -6.58
N TYR A 116 5.73 -5.92 -7.73
CA TYR A 116 5.58 -7.29 -8.26
C TYR A 116 6.93 -7.96 -8.52
N ALA A 117 7.90 -7.24 -9.07
CA ALA A 117 9.26 -7.74 -9.27
C ALA A 117 9.95 -8.12 -7.95
N LEU A 118 9.72 -7.37 -6.89
CA LEU A 118 10.20 -7.69 -5.54
C LEU A 118 9.49 -8.93 -4.97
N LEU A 119 8.17 -9.05 -5.14
CA LEU A 119 7.40 -10.22 -4.71
C LEU A 119 7.79 -11.48 -5.52
N GLY A 120 8.20 -11.32 -6.77
CA GLY A 120 8.71 -12.40 -7.64
C GLY A 120 10.02 -13.04 -7.15
N LYS A 121 10.76 -12.38 -6.24
CA LYS A 121 12.01 -12.92 -5.65
C LYS A 121 11.77 -13.97 -4.57
N PHE A 122 10.54 -14.07 -4.05
CA PHE A 122 10.23 -15.05 -3.02
C PHE A 122 10.09 -16.46 -3.61
N ALA A 123 10.60 -17.44 -2.87
CA ALA A 123 10.51 -18.84 -3.27
C ALA A 123 9.06 -19.32 -3.36
N GLN A 124 8.78 -20.27 -4.24
CA GLN A 124 7.51 -20.99 -4.30
C GLN A 124 7.15 -21.58 -2.94
N GLY A 125 5.87 -21.49 -2.55
CA GLY A 125 5.37 -21.98 -1.27
C GLY A 125 5.54 -20.98 -0.11
N VAL A 126 6.21 -19.84 -0.30
CA VAL A 126 6.14 -18.72 0.64
C VAL A 126 4.76 -18.07 0.53
N ARG A 127 4.18 -17.74 1.69
CA ARG A 127 2.92 -16.99 1.79
C ARG A 127 3.23 -15.52 1.97
N ILE A 128 2.62 -14.65 1.15
CA ILE A 128 2.82 -13.21 1.23
C ILE A 128 1.50 -12.51 1.48
N LEU A 129 1.45 -11.67 2.49
CA LEU A 129 0.29 -10.86 2.84
C LEU A 129 0.65 -9.38 2.68
N VAL A 130 -0.03 -8.69 1.79
CA VAL A 130 0.18 -7.26 1.55
C VAL A 130 -1.05 -6.48 1.99
N PHE A 131 -0.84 -5.44 2.78
CA PHE A 131 -1.85 -4.42 3.09
C PHE A 131 -1.39 -3.07 2.55
N SER A 132 -2.24 -2.41 1.75
CA SER A 132 -1.95 -1.08 1.21
C SER A 132 -3.07 -0.12 1.59
N ASP A 133 -2.82 0.79 2.52
CA ASP A 133 -3.74 1.86 2.91
C ASP A 133 -3.33 3.16 2.21
N SER A 134 -3.56 3.18 0.90
CA SER A 134 -3.27 4.28 -0.02
C SER A 134 -4.32 4.34 -1.12
N CYS A 135 -4.40 5.48 -1.81
CA CYS A 135 -5.21 5.65 -3.01
C CYS A 135 -4.30 5.79 -4.23
N HIS A 136 -4.58 5.04 -5.27
CA HIS A 136 -3.82 5.13 -6.52
C HIS A 136 -4.49 6.05 -7.55
N SER A 137 -5.75 6.36 -7.40
CA SER A 137 -6.55 7.06 -8.37
C SER A 137 -6.55 8.59 -8.20
N GLY A 138 -5.54 9.24 -8.75
CA GLY A 138 -5.47 10.68 -8.96
C GLY A 138 -6.16 11.19 -10.22
N SER A 139 -7.19 10.50 -10.77
CA SER A 139 -7.84 10.94 -12.01
C SER A 139 -8.37 12.37 -11.89
N VAL A 140 -8.25 13.16 -12.96
CA VAL A 140 -8.69 14.56 -13.05
C VAL A 140 -10.12 14.76 -12.52
N THR A 141 -11.01 13.81 -12.80
CA THR A 141 -12.41 13.84 -12.35
C THR A 141 -12.54 13.79 -10.82
N LYS A 142 -11.69 13.03 -10.13
CA LYS A 142 -11.69 12.91 -8.67
C LYS A 142 -11.04 14.10 -8.01
N HIS A 143 -9.99 14.64 -8.62
CA HIS A 143 -9.35 15.87 -8.17
C HIS A 143 -10.35 17.03 -8.17
N VAL A 144 -11.14 17.17 -9.26
CA VAL A 144 -12.22 18.19 -9.35
C VAL A 144 -13.30 17.95 -8.29
N TYR A 145 -13.72 16.69 -8.09
CA TYR A 145 -14.71 16.35 -7.05
C TYR A 145 -14.17 16.68 -5.64
N TYR A 146 -12.93 16.28 -5.35
CA TYR A 146 -12.28 16.58 -4.07
C TYR A 146 -12.14 18.08 -3.83
N GLN A 147 -11.61 18.83 -4.80
CA GLN A 147 -11.50 20.29 -4.68
C GLN A 147 -12.86 20.98 -4.50
N SER A 148 -13.90 20.52 -5.20
CA SER A 148 -15.26 21.08 -5.05
C SER A 148 -15.81 20.78 -3.65
N THR A 149 -15.61 19.59 -3.13
CA THR A 149 -16.02 19.19 -1.78
C THR A 149 -15.29 19.99 -0.72
N MET A 150 -13.96 20.17 -0.85
CA MET A 150 -13.16 21.00 0.06
C MET A 150 -13.57 22.47 0.05
N ARG A 151 -13.85 23.03 -1.13
CA ARG A 151 -14.38 24.41 -1.26
C ARG A 151 -15.73 24.56 -0.59
N MET A 152 -16.64 23.59 -0.76
CA MET A 152 -17.95 23.61 -0.12
C MET A 152 -17.88 23.48 1.40
N MET A 153 -16.98 22.66 1.93
CA MET A 153 -16.73 22.52 3.36
C MET A 153 -16.13 23.80 3.95
N GLY A 154 -15.11 24.36 3.29
CA GLY A 154 -14.49 25.63 3.68
C GLY A 154 -15.49 26.80 3.69
N ALA A 155 -16.37 26.89 2.69
CA ALA A 155 -17.43 27.90 2.63
C ALA A 155 -18.46 27.76 3.76
N ARG A 156 -18.59 26.58 4.37
CA ARG A 156 -19.45 26.33 5.54
C ARG A 156 -18.73 26.48 6.88
N GLY A 157 -17.46 26.94 6.88
CA GLY A 157 -16.65 27.05 8.09
C GLY A 157 -16.25 25.71 8.69
N ILE A 158 -16.40 24.61 7.95
CA ILE A 158 -15.99 23.28 8.35
C ILE A 158 -14.54 23.12 7.88
N SER A 159 -13.58 23.11 8.81
CA SER A 159 -12.20 22.70 8.48
C SER A 159 -12.23 21.21 8.12
N PRO A 160 -11.79 20.81 6.93
CA PRO A 160 -11.78 19.40 6.60
C PRO A 160 -10.71 18.70 7.44
N GLU A 161 -11.12 17.99 8.48
CA GLU A 161 -10.23 17.10 9.25
C GLU A 161 -9.86 15.85 8.45
N ILE A 162 -10.60 15.56 7.37
CA ILE A 162 -10.35 14.40 6.51
C ILE A 162 -9.39 14.78 5.39
N ARG A 163 -8.22 14.16 5.38
CA ARG A 163 -7.26 14.20 4.27
C ARG A 163 -7.37 12.88 3.51
N TYR A 164 -7.13 12.92 2.21
CA TYR A 164 -7.10 11.72 1.38
C TYR A 164 -5.67 11.33 1.02
N ARG A 165 -5.41 10.04 0.92
CA ARG A 165 -4.08 9.46 0.75
C ARG A 165 -3.71 9.31 -0.72
N PHE A 166 -3.76 10.40 -1.48
CA PHE A 166 -3.33 10.43 -2.88
C PHE A 166 -2.48 11.67 -3.17
N MET A 167 -1.57 11.54 -4.11
CA MET A 167 -0.78 12.67 -4.61
C MET A 167 -1.63 13.46 -5.61
N PRO A 168 -1.77 14.81 -5.45
CA PRO A 168 -2.49 15.65 -6.41
C PRO A 168 -1.89 15.55 -7.82
N TRP A 169 -2.73 15.53 -8.83
CA TRP A 169 -2.31 15.39 -10.23
C TRP A 169 -1.24 16.38 -10.67
N GLU A 170 -1.38 17.66 -10.30
CA GLU A 170 -0.39 18.69 -10.64
C GLU A 170 0.97 18.43 -9.98
N VAL A 171 0.96 17.79 -8.81
CA VAL A 171 2.18 17.36 -8.13
C VAL A 171 2.78 16.17 -8.87
N ALA A 172 1.97 15.17 -9.23
CA ALA A 172 2.42 13.98 -9.96
C ALA A 172 3.09 14.36 -11.29
N VAL A 173 2.43 15.19 -12.10
CA VAL A 173 2.98 15.68 -13.38
C VAL A 173 4.30 16.42 -13.18
N ARG A 174 4.37 17.30 -12.17
CA ARG A 174 5.59 18.06 -11.88
C ARG A 174 6.69 17.13 -11.37
N THR A 175 6.39 16.22 -10.46
CA THR A 175 7.33 15.24 -9.91
C THR A 175 7.93 14.38 -11.01
N TYR A 176 7.10 13.82 -11.89
CA TYR A 176 7.58 13.05 -13.03
C TYR A 176 8.47 13.87 -13.94
N ARG A 177 8.02 15.07 -14.35
CA ARG A 177 8.78 15.95 -15.25
C ARG A 177 10.16 16.29 -14.69
N ASP A 178 10.21 16.66 -13.41
CA ASP A 178 11.43 17.12 -12.76
C ASP A 178 12.39 15.95 -12.44
N ASN A 179 11.87 14.70 -12.35
CA ASN A 179 12.64 13.48 -12.08
C ASN A 179 12.61 12.49 -13.26
N LYS A 180 12.37 12.94 -14.48
CA LYS A 180 12.23 12.07 -15.65
C LYS A 180 13.44 11.14 -15.88
N ILE A 181 14.66 11.64 -15.66
CA ILE A 181 15.89 10.84 -15.78
C ILE A 181 15.89 9.66 -14.80
N PHE A 182 15.25 9.80 -13.65
CA PHE A 182 15.12 8.75 -12.65
C PHE A 182 14.01 7.76 -13.01
N TYR A 183 12.83 8.22 -13.42
CA TYR A 183 11.67 7.36 -13.67
C TYR A 183 11.67 6.66 -15.02
N ASP A 184 12.09 7.35 -16.11
CA ASP A 184 12.07 6.78 -17.48
C ASP A 184 12.75 5.40 -17.60
N PRO A 185 13.91 5.13 -16.97
CA PRO A 185 14.52 3.80 -17.01
C PRO A 185 13.68 2.71 -16.34
N ILE A 186 12.93 3.06 -15.29
CA ILE A 186 12.03 2.14 -14.56
C ILE A 186 10.82 1.85 -15.43
N LEU A 187 10.10 2.90 -15.85
CA LEU A 187 8.85 2.81 -16.61
C LEU A 187 9.02 2.19 -18.00
N LYS A 188 10.23 2.18 -18.56
CA LYS A 188 10.56 1.55 -19.86
C LYS A 188 11.17 0.17 -19.73
N ASP A 189 11.35 -0.35 -18.51
CA ASP A 189 11.94 -1.68 -18.32
C ASP A 189 10.92 -2.77 -18.67
N ALA A 190 11.06 -3.33 -19.88
CA ALA A 190 10.20 -4.41 -20.35
C ALA A 190 10.20 -5.67 -19.44
N LYS A 191 11.19 -5.83 -18.56
CA LYS A 191 11.21 -6.94 -17.59
C LYS A 191 10.24 -6.71 -16.43
N LEU A 192 9.91 -5.46 -16.14
CA LEU A 192 8.94 -5.13 -15.10
C LEU A 192 7.51 -5.46 -15.56
N LYS A 193 7.18 -5.26 -16.83
CA LYS A 193 5.87 -5.59 -17.42
C LYS A 193 5.40 -7.02 -17.13
N GLU A 194 6.31 -7.99 -17.12
CA GLU A 194 6.00 -9.42 -16.89
C GLU A 194 6.15 -9.81 -15.41
N SER A 195 6.48 -8.87 -14.53
CA SER A 195 6.84 -9.14 -13.14
C SER A 195 5.70 -9.75 -12.34
N ARG A 196 4.47 -9.34 -12.59
CA ARG A 196 3.27 -9.86 -11.94
C ARG A 196 3.05 -11.35 -12.21
N ASP A 197 3.23 -11.78 -13.45
CA ASP A 197 3.06 -13.18 -13.87
C ASP A 197 4.24 -14.05 -13.42
N ALA A 198 5.40 -13.44 -13.14
CA ALA A 198 6.59 -14.14 -12.64
C ALA A 198 6.51 -14.49 -11.14
N VAL A 199 5.53 -14.00 -10.38
CA VAL A 199 5.38 -14.27 -8.96
C VAL A 199 5.03 -15.74 -8.71
N LYS A 200 5.92 -16.48 -8.04
CA LYS A 200 5.74 -17.91 -7.69
C LYS A 200 5.21 -18.13 -6.29
N ALA A 201 5.37 -17.17 -5.40
CA ALA A 201 4.82 -17.19 -4.05
C ALA A 201 3.28 -17.02 -4.09
N SER A 202 2.62 -17.38 -2.99
CA SER A 202 1.18 -17.16 -2.86
C SER A 202 0.91 -15.81 -2.21
N VAL A 203 0.42 -14.84 -2.98
CA VAL A 203 0.18 -13.48 -2.50
C VAL A 203 -1.31 -13.22 -2.27
N ILE A 204 -1.64 -12.66 -1.12
CA ILE A 204 -2.93 -12.02 -0.84
C ILE A 204 -2.66 -10.54 -0.62
N LEU A 205 -3.28 -9.68 -1.42
CA LEU A 205 -3.25 -8.24 -1.28
C LEU A 205 -4.62 -7.73 -0.88
N ILE A 206 -4.67 -6.92 0.18
CA ILE A 206 -5.87 -6.21 0.63
C ILE A 206 -5.55 -4.71 0.64
N SER A 207 -6.17 -3.96 -0.27
CA SER A 207 -6.02 -2.50 -0.35
C SER A 207 -7.14 -1.78 0.39
N GLY A 208 -6.87 -0.56 0.87
CA GLY A 208 -7.81 0.26 1.63
C GLY A 208 -8.99 0.78 0.80
N CYS A 209 -8.87 0.82 -0.51
CA CYS A 209 -9.93 1.25 -1.44
C CYS A 209 -9.79 0.52 -2.79
N GLN A 210 -10.80 0.64 -3.65
CA GLN A 210 -10.70 0.27 -5.06
C GLN A 210 -10.00 1.39 -5.85
N ASP A 211 -9.49 1.08 -7.04
CA ASP A 211 -8.72 2.01 -7.88
C ASP A 211 -9.49 3.29 -8.24
N ASN A 212 -10.82 3.23 -8.22
CA ASN A 212 -11.70 4.36 -8.44
C ASN A 212 -12.19 5.06 -7.16
N GLN A 213 -11.65 4.77 -5.99
CA GLN A 213 -12.06 5.31 -4.69
C GLN A 213 -10.91 5.99 -3.96
N LEU A 214 -11.23 6.73 -2.89
CA LEU A 214 -10.27 7.46 -2.06
C LEU A 214 -10.15 6.80 -0.68
N SER A 215 -8.94 6.67 -0.16
CA SER A 215 -8.68 6.25 1.23
C SER A 215 -8.55 7.49 2.12
N ALA A 216 -9.37 7.53 3.17
CA ALA A 216 -9.39 8.65 4.09
C ALA A 216 -8.34 8.48 5.20
N ASP A 217 -7.56 9.54 5.43
CA ASP A 217 -6.70 9.70 6.60
C ASP A 217 -7.54 10.15 7.79
N GLY A 218 -7.25 9.67 8.98
CA GLY A 218 -7.97 10.00 10.20
C GLY A 218 -7.09 10.71 11.23
N ALA A 219 -7.67 11.01 12.41
CA ALA A 219 -6.95 11.68 13.48
C ALA A 219 -5.90 10.74 14.17
N PHE A 220 -6.19 9.43 14.26
CA PHE A 220 -5.34 8.43 14.93
C PHE A 220 -4.93 7.32 13.99
N ASN A 221 -5.86 6.74 13.22
CA ASN A 221 -5.63 5.75 12.19
C ASN A 221 -6.36 6.15 10.91
N GLY A 222 -5.85 5.71 9.76
CA GLY A 222 -6.61 5.72 8.53
C GLY A 222 -7.89 4.89 8.66
N LEU A 223 -8.91 5.26 7.91
CA LEU A 223 -10.23 4.62 8.04
C LEU A 223 -10.18 3.12 7.79
N PHE A 224 -9.35 2.67 6.83
CA PHE A 224 -9.17 1.24 6.56
C PHE A 224 -8.49 0.54 7.74
N THR A 225 -7.35 1.05 8.21
CA THR A 225 -6.60 0.43 9.30
C THR A 225 -7.40 0.43 10.60
N ALA A 226 -8.14 1.50 10.92
CA ALA A 226 -9.03 1.54 12.08
C ALA A 226 -10.08 0.41 12.05
N ASN A 227 -10.74 0.20 10.90
CA ASN A 227 -11.72 -0.88 10.75
C ASN A 227 -11.08 -2.27 10.74
N LEU A 228 -9.87 -2.41 10.18
CA LEU A 228 -9.09 -3.64 10.24
C LEU A 228 -8.81 -4.04 11.69
N LEU A 229 -8.36 -3.11 12.53
CA LEU A 229 -8.08 -3.33 13.96
C LEU A 229 -9.34 -3.77 14.71
N GLN A 230 -10.47 -3.10 14.47
CA GLN A 230 -11.75 -3.46 15.08
C GLN A 230 -12.20 -4.88 14.70
N VAL A 231 -12.06 -5.25 13.42
CA VAL A 231 -12.40 -6.61 12.94
C VAL A 231 -11.43 -7.64 13.48
N TRP A 232 -10.13 -7.32 13.52
CA TRP A 232 -9.10 -8.17 14.11
C TRP A 232 -9.38 -8.48 15.57
N ASN A 233 -9.83 -7.46 16.34
CA ASN A 233 -10.29 -7.58 17.71
C ASN A 233 -9.33 -8.43 18.57
N GLU A 234 -8.07 -7.97 18.66
CA GLU A 234 -7.01 -8.62 19.44
C GLU A 234 -6.82 -10.13 19.13
N GLY A 235 -7.07 -10.52 17.89
CA GLY A 235 -6.95 -11.92 17.45
C GLY A 235 -8.18 -12.79 17.72
N LYS A 236 -9.30 -12.18 18.09
CA LYS A 236 -10.56 -12.92 18.30
C LYS A 236 -11.25 -13.29 16.98
N PHE A 237 -10.88 -12.67 15.85
CA PHE A 237 -11.40 -13.07 14.54
C PHE A 237 -10.94 -14.50 14.17
N LYS A 238 -11.89 -15.36 13.80
CA LYS A 238 -11.64 -16.81 13.64
C LYS A 238 -11.69 -17.33 12.20
N LYS A 239 -12.11 -16.49 11.22
CA LYS A 239 -12.31 -16.90 9.83
C LYS A 239 -11.09 -16.54 8.98
N GLY A 240 -11.06 -16.97 7.70
CA GLY A 240 -9.98 -16.69 6.76
C GLY A 240 -10.05 -15.28 6.13
N TYR A 241 -9.04 -14.96 5.29
CA TYR A 241 -8.81 -13.61 4.75
C TYR A 241 -9.97 -13.05 3.93
N ARG A 242 -10.69 -13.86 3.13
CA ARG A 242 -11.88 -13.37 2.39
C ARG A 242 -12.99 -12.92 3.32
N ALA A 243 -13.20 -13.64 4.43
CA ALA A 243 -14.19 -13.27 5.43
C ALA A 243 -13.71 -12.06 6.25
N PHE A 244 -12.40 -11.96 6.50
CA PHE A 244 -11.78 -10.83 7.15
C PHE A 244 -11.99 -9.54 6.34
N ARG A 245 -11.65 -9.55 5.03
CA ARG A 245 -11.92 -8.42 4.14
C ARG A 245 -13.41 -8.06 4.10
N ARG A 246 -14.32 -9.03 3.98
CA ARG A 246 -15.76 -8.75 3.98
C ARG A 246 -16.25 -8.09 5.28
N ALA A 247 -15.71 -8.50 6.42
CA ALA A 247 -16.05 -7.89 7.71
C ALA A 247 -15.52 -6.46 7.81
N ILE A 248 -14.35 -6.15 7.22
CA ILE A 248 -13.84 -4.78 7.11
C ILE A 248 -14.77 -3.96 6.22
N VAL A 249 -15.09 -4.43 5.01
CA VAL A 249 -15.99 -3.74 4.07
C VAL A 249 -17.34 -3.41 4.69
N SER A 250 -17.92 -4.30 5.50
CA SER A 250 -19.22 -4.03 6.14
C SER A 250 -19.20 -2.88 7.14
N ARG A 251 -18.03 -2.36 7.49
CA ARG A 251 -17.83 -1.22 8.40
C ARG A 251 -17.36 0.04 7.67
N MET A 252 -17.05 -0.08 6.39
CA MET A 252 -16.58 1.03 5.58
C MET A 252 -17.74 1.78 4.92
N PRO A 253 -17.58 3.08 4.63
CA PRO A 253 -18.56 3.81 3.84
C PRO A 253 -18.55 3.31 2.38
N PRO A 254 -19.64 3.50 1.62
CA PRO A 254 -19.77 2.98 0.26
C PRO A 254 -18.73 3.52 -0.74
N ASP A 255 -18.18 4.69 -0.48
CA ASP A 255 -17.17 5.38 -1.28
C ASP A 255 -15.74 4.97 -0.97
N GLN A 256 -15.54 4.07 0.01
CA GLN A 256 -14.26 3.46 0.31
C GLN A 256 -14.44 1.95 0.54
N THR A 257 -14.17 1.15 -0.47
CA THR A 257 -14.35 -0.30 -0.42
C THR A 257 -13.00 -1.00 -0.52
N PRO A 258 -12.49 -1.62 0.56
CA PRO A 258 -11.29 -2.44 0.52
C PRO A 258 -11.35 -3.51 -0.56
N ASN A 259 -10.29 -3.64 -1.35
CA ASN A 259 -10.20 -4.64 -2.41
C ASN A 259 -9.46 -5.91 -1.93
N TYR A 260 -9.53 -6.98 -2.70
CA TYR A 260 -8.90 -8.26 -2.39
C TYR A 260 -8.38 -8.90 -3.68
N PHE A 261 -7.07 -8.91 -3.84
CA PHE A 261 -6.39 -9.51 -4.97
C PHE A 261 -5.59 -10.75 -4.58
N ARG A 262 -5.33 -11.59 -5.56
CA ARG A 262 -4.41 -12.72 -5.46
C ARG A 262 -3.44 -12.64 -6.61
N VAL A 263 -2.18 -12.86 -6.32
CA VAL A 263 -1.10 -12.93 -7.31
C VAL A 263 -0.28 -14.19 -7.05
N GLY A 264 0.28 -14.76 -8.10
CA GLY A 264 1.06 -15.97 -8.02
C GLY A 264 0.25 -17.23 -7.76
N GLU A 265 0.83 -18.20 -7.05
CA GLU A 265 0.22 -19.51 -6.83
C GLU A 265 -1.02 -19.44 -5.94
N ILE A 266 -2.11 -20.11 -6.34
CA ILE A 266 -3.34 -20.17 -5.55
C ILE A 266 -3.15 -21.13 -4.37
N ASN A 267 -3.12 -20.60 -3.15
CA ASN A 267 -3.05 -21.36 -1.91
C ASN A 267 -4.34 -21.25 -1.09
N ARG A 268 -5.24 -22.22 -1.29
CA ARG A 268 -6.54 -22.23 -0.60
C ARG A 268 -6.42 -22.42 0.92
N ALA A 269 -5.38 -23.06 1.40
CA ALA A 269 -5.11 -23.21 2.83
C ALA A 269 -4.74 -21.86 3.44
N PHE A 270 -3.88 -21.10 2.78
CA PHE A 270 -3.53 -19.74 3.16
C PHE A 270 -4.75 -18.80 3.17
N GLU A 271 -5.62 -18.85 2.16
CA GLU A 271 -6.85 -18.03 2.14
C GLU A 271 -7.80 -18.33 3.31
N LYS A 272 -7.83 -19.60 3.77
CA LYS A 272 -8.70 -20.05 4.84
C LYS A 272 -8.11 -19.90 6.24
N GLN A 273 -6.79 -19.71 6.35
CA GLN A 273 -6.15 -19.58 7.65
C GLN A 273 -6.60 -18.31 8.37
N LYS A 274 -6.52 -18.33 9.68
CA LYS A 274 -6.71 -17.15 10.52
C LYS A 274 -5.72 -16.05 10.10
N PRO A 275 -6.16 -14.78 9.96
CA PRO A 275 -5.24 -13.70 9.62
C PRO A 275 -4.03 -13.65 10.57
N PHE A 276 -2.87 -13.30 10.00
CA PHE A 276 -1.60 -13.14 10.70
C PHE A 276 -1.07 -14.40 11.42
N THR A 277 -1.46 -15.61 10.99
CA THR A 277 -0.91 -16.86 11.52
C THR A 277 0.35 -17.25 10.74
N ILE A 278 1.44 -17.58 11.44
CA ILE A 278 2.68 -18.12 10.88
C ILE A 278 2.51 -19.59 10.52
#